data_b0edd41b2222a15bb512c0d678ca64ed
#
_entry.id   b0edd41b2222a15bb512c0d678ca64ed
#
_cell.length_a   1.000
_cell.length_b   1.000
_cell.length_c   1.000
_cell.angle_alpha   90.00
_cell.angle_beta   90.00
_cell.angle_gamma   90.00
#
_symmetry.space_group_name_H-M   'P 1'
#
loop_
_entity.id
_entity.type
_entity.pdbx_description
1 polymer ?
#
loop_
_entity_poly.entity_id
_entity_poly.type
_entity_poly.pdbx_seq_one_letter_code
_entity_poly.pdbx_strand_id
1 'polypeptide(L)'
;MLAEERFALILEQLNEQRTVTVQQLCEALHTSESTIRRDLTELDRQGRLTKVHGGATLPDSRFLADEPTMEAKETLAVAEKRSIAAAAAALIAAEDFVFIDAGTTTLELVRALTGVALKATYVTNGVAHARLLAQKGCRVYLPGGLLRPQ
;
A
#
# COMPACT_ATOMS: atom_id res chain seq x y z
N MET A 1 1.49 23.47 -30.74
CA MET A 1 0.68 22.60 -29.86
C MET A 1 0.10 23.46 -28.73
N LEU A 2 -1.20 23.43 -28.56
CA LEU A 2 -1.89 24.16 -27.48
C LEU A 2 -1.60 23.50 -26.11
N ALA A 3 -1.75 24.24 -25.01
CA ALA A 3 -1.50 23.71 -23.68
C ALA A 3 -2.41 22.51 -23.34
N GLU A 4 -3.68 22.60 -23.72
CA GLU A 4 -4.66 21.54 -23.49
C GLU A 4 -4.32 20.22 -24.22
N GLU A 5 -3.82 20.33 -25.45
CA GLU A 5 -3.37 19.18 -26.23
C GLU A 5 -2.16 18.52 -25.56
N ARG A 6 -1.19 19.33 -25.05
CA ARG A 6 -0.05 18.79 -24.31
C ARG A 6 -0.49 18.11 -23.01
N PHE A 7 -1.43 18.69 -22.29
CA PHE A 7 -1.96 18.09 -21.08
C PHE A 7 -2.58 16.72 -21.33
N ALA A 8 -3.35 16.58 -22.42
CA ALA A 8 -3.94 15.31 -22.80
C ALA A 8 -2.85 14.26 -23.10
N LEU A 9 -1.83 14.60 -23.86
CA LEU A 9 -0.72 13.71 -24.21
C LEU A 9 0.14 13.33 -22.99
N ILE A 10 0.39 14.27 -22.07
CA ILE A 10 1.11 13.99 -20.82
C ILE A 10 0.34 12.97 -19.99
N LEU A 11 -0.98 13.13 -19.86
CA LEU A 11 -1.81 12.22 -19.08
C LEU A 11 -1.98 10.85 -19.75
N GLU A 12 -2.02 10.81 -21.07
CA GLU A 12 -2.03 9.55 -21.83
C GLU A 12 -0.75 8.74 -21.56
N GLN A 13 0.43 9.36 -21.71
CA GLN A 13 1.70 8.71 -21.40
C GLN A 13 1.79 8.28 -19.92
N LEU A 14 1.29 9.12 -19.02
CA LEU A 14 1.27 8.80 -17.60
C LEU A 14 0.35 7.59 -17.29
N ASN A 15 -0.79 7.47 -17.98
CA ASN A 15 -1.66 6.31 -17.83
C ASN A 15 -1.02 5.00 -18.34
N GLU A 16 -0.24 5.08 -19.42
CA GLU A 16 0.46 3.92 -19.99
C GLU A 16 1.66 3.48 -19.13
N GLN A 17 2.49 4.44 -18.72
CA GLN A 17 3.78 4.17 -18.07
C GLN A 17 3.75 4.28 -16.55
N ARG A 18 2.65 4.76 -15.96
CA ARG A 18 2.43 5.07 -14.53
C ARG A 18 3.34 6.16 -13.95
N THR A 19 4.53 6.34 -14.52
CA THR A 19 5.49 7.37 -14.16
C THR A 19 6.18 7.87 -15.41
N VAL A 20 6.35 9.19 -15.53
CA VAL A 20 7.02 9.83 -16.66
C VAL A 20 8.07 10.82 -16.17
N THR A 21 9.21 10.89 -16.85
CA THR A 21 10.23 11.89 -16.55
C THR A 21 10.04 13.15 -17.43
N VAL A 22 10.54 14.29 -16.93
CA VAL A 22 10.53 15.54 -17.70
C VAL A 22 11.27 15.34 -19.03
N GLN A 23 12.39 14.61 -19.05
CA GLN A 23 13.16 14.35 -20.24
C GLN A 23 12.36 13.56 -21.29
N GLN A 24 11.71 12.45 -20.89
CA GLN A 24 10.84 11.67 -21.77
C GLN A 24 9.74 12.52 -22.39
N LEU A 25 9.10 13.38 -21.58
CA LEU A 25 8.06 14.29 -22.07
C LEU A 25 8.59 15.35 -23.03
N CYS A 26 9.79 15.89 -22.78
CA CYS A 26 10.44 16.83 -23.70
C CYS A 26 10.70 16.20 -25.08
N GLU A 27 11.21 14.97 -25.09
CA GLU A 27 11.50 14.21 -26.31
C GLU A 27 10.21 13.86 -27.07
N ALA A 28 9.22 13.31 -26.38
CA ALA A 28 7.97 12.87 -26.97
C ALA A 28 7.11 14.03 -27.52
N LEU A 29 7.09 15.16 -26.82
CA LEU A 29 6.25 16.30 -27.17
C LEU A 29 7.01 17.42 -27.91
N HIS A 30 8.31 17.23 -28.17
CA HIS A 30 9.19 18.21 -28.81
C HIS A 30 9.08 19.60 -28.15
N THR A 31 9.08 19.64 -26.82
CA THR A 31 8.80 20.83 -26.03
C THR A 31 9.93 21.05 -25.01
N SER A 32 10.18 22.33 -24.66
CA SER A 32 11.23 22.68 -23.71
C SER A 32 10.93 22.20 -22.29
N GLU A 33 11.98 21.89 -21.53
CA GLU A 33 11.89 21.46 -20.14
C GLU A 33 11.13 22.45 -19.26
N SER A 34 11.32 23.76 -19.47
CA SER A 34 10.62 24.81 -18.72
C SER A 34 9.12 24.78 -18.95
N THR A 35 8.68 24.48 -20.19
CA THR A 35 7.25 24.34 -20.53
C THR A 35 6.68 23.09 -19.88
N ILE A 36 7.34 21.94 -20.00
CA ILE A 36 6.90 20.69 -19.37
C ILE A 36 6.79 20.83 -17.85
N ARG A 37 7.79 21.44 -17.19
CA ARG A 37 7.75 21.68 -15.73
C ARG A 37 6.57 22.56 -15.31
N ARG A 38 6.18 23.54 -16.13
CA ARG A 38 5.01 24.38 -15.90
C ARG A 38 3.72 23.59 -16.10
N ASP A 39 3.63 22.79 -17.16
CA ASP A 39 2.48 21.95 -17.47
C ASP A 39 2.23 20.91 -16.34
N LEU A 40 3.30 20.25 -15.90
CA LEU A 40 3.22 19.32 -14.76
C LEU A 40 2.77 20.01 -13.45
N THR A 41 3.22 21.24 -13.21
CA THR A 41 2.79 22.02 -12.03
C THR A 41 1.30 22.37 -12.10
N GLU A 42 0.81 22.73 -13.27
CA GLU A 42 -0.61 23.04 -13.45
C GLU A 42 -1.49 21.79 -13.33
N LEU A 43 -1.08 20.67 -13.91
CA LEU A 43 -1.79 19.39 -13.80
C LEU A 43 -1.79 18.84 -12.35
N ASP A 44 -0.70 19.03 -11.61
CA ASP A 44 -0.59 18.70 -10.18
C ASP A 44 -1.55 19.55 -9.35
N ARG A 45 -1.61 20.88 -9.60
CA ARG A 45 -2.56 21.79 -8.98
C ARG A 45 -4.02 21.42 -9.24
N GLN A 46 -4.31 20.84 -10.42
CA GLN A 46 -5.63 20.33 -10.79
C GLN A 46 -5.92 18.95 -10.20
N GLY A 47 -4.96 18.31 -9.50
CA GLY A 47 -5.09 16.96 -8.94
C GLY A 47 -5.14 15.85 -9.99
N ARG A 48 -4.71 16.13 -11.25
CA ARG A 48 -4.74 15.16 -12.36
C ARG A 48 -3.52 14.28 -12.41
N LEU A 49 -2.45 14.65 -11.75
CA LEU A 49 -1.23 13.87 -11.51
C LEU A 49 -0.57 14.30 -10.21
N THR A 50 0.45 13.58 -9.77
CA THR A 50 1.33 13.98 -8.67
C THR A 50 2.71 14.29 -9.23
N LYS A 51 3.15 15.56 -9.10
CA LYS A 51 4.49 15.97 -9.50
C LYS A 51 5.53 15.46 -8.53
N VAL A 52 6.59 14.84 -9.04
CA VAL A 52 7.73 14.35 -8.28
C VAL A 52 9.03 15.00 -8.77
N HIS A 53 10.15 14.74 -8.06
CA HIS A 53 11.44 15.24 -8.51
C HIS A 53 11.83 14.64 -9.86
N GLY A 54 11.92 15.48 -10.89
CA GLY A 54 12.30 15.07 -12.25
C GLY A 54 11.17 14.53 -13.12
N GLY A 55 9.90 14.54 -12.69
CA GLY A 55 8.80 14.01 -13.48
C GLY A 55 7.42 14.10 -12.82
N ALA A 56 6.57 13.13 -13.15
CA ALA A 56 5.25 12.99 -12.57
C ALA A 56 4.83 11.51 -12.47
N THR A 57 3.92 11.23 -11.55
CA THR A 57 3.26 9.94 -11.36
C THR A 57 1.75 10.13 -11.32
N LEU A 58 0.99 9.04 -11.46
CA LEU A 58 -0.46 9.08 -11.25
C LEU A 58 -0.77 9.60 -9.85
N PRO A 59 -1.89 10.35 -9.66
CA PRO A 59 -2.29 10.80 -8.33
C PRO A 59 -2.47 9.62 -7.38
N ASP A 60 -2.01 9.75 -6.14
CA ASP A 60 -2.13 8.69 -5.11
C ASP A 60 -3.58 8.25 -4.85
N SER A 61 -4.56 9.09 -5.18
CA SER A 61 -5.97 8.73 -5.10
C SER A 61 -6.39 7.58 -6.04
N ARG A 62 -5.63 7.31 -7.12
CA ARG A 62 -5.85 6.12 -7.96
C ARG A 62 -5.19 4.87 -7.37
N PHE A 63 -4.13 5.02 -6.61
CA PHE A 63 -3.59 3.93 -5.79
C PHE A 63 -4.57 3.53 -4.68
N LEU A 64 -5.32 4.51 -4.13
CA LEU A 64 -6.36 4.25 -3.12
C LEU A 64 -7.67 3.73 -3.75
N ALA A 65 -7.96 4.07 -5.02
CA ALA A 65 -9.17 3.61 -5.72
C ALA A 65 -9.05 2.18 -6.29
N ASP A 66 -7.81 1.71 -6.54
CA ASP A 66 -7.51 0.35 -7.00
C ASP A 66 -7.01 -0.56 -5.86
N GLU A 67 -6.89 -0.05 -4.63
CA GLU A 67 -6.57 -0.91 -3.50
C GLU A 67 -7.80 -1.77 -3.18
N PRO A 68 -7.72 -3.11 -3.37
CA PRO A 68 -8.85 -3.98 -3.08
C PRO A 68 -9.34 -3.78 -1.65
N THR A 69 -10.65 -3.79 -1.43
CA THR A 69 -11.20 -3.75 -0.07
C THR A 69 -10.59 -4.86 0.80
N MET A 70 -10.63 -4.72 2.11
CA MET A 70 -10.13 -5.76 3.02
C MET A 70 -10.77 -7.13 2.71
N GLU A 71 -12.06 -7.15 2.39
CA GLU A 71 -12.79 -8.36 1.97
C GLU A 71 -12.22 -8.95 0.67
N ALA A 72 -11.98 -8.13 -0.34
CA ALA A 72 -11.35 -8.56 -1.58
C ALA A 72 -9.90 -9.05 -1.34
N LYS A 73 -9.15 -8.39 -0.47
CA LYS A 73 -7.80 -8.82 -0.07
C LYS A 73 -7.82 -10.15 0.69
N GLU A 74 -8.83 -10.45 1.48
CA GLU A 74 -8.95 -11.74 2.18
C GLU A 74 -8.97 -12.92 1.24
N THR A 75 -9.62 -12.78 0.09
CA THR A 75 -9.78 -13.85 -0.91
C THR A 75 -8.63 -13.94 -1.91
N LEU A 76 -7.80 -12.90 -2.01
CA LEU A 76 -6.66 -12.87 -2.94
C LEU A 76 -5.45 -13.61 -2.37
N ALA A 77 -4.78 -14.41 -3.19
CA ALA A 77 -3.49 -15.06 -2.90
C ALA A 77 -3.47 -15.81 -1.55
N VAL A 78 -4.54 -16.55 -1.24
CA VAL A 78 -4.73 -17.21 0.07
C VAL A 78 -3.65 -18.27 0.32
N ALA A 79 -3.25 -19.02 -0.72
CA ALA A 79 -2.24 -20.06 -0.59
C ALA A 79 -0.86 -19.46 -0.25
N GLU A 80 -0.49 -18.36 -0.91
CA GLU A 80 0.75 -17.63 -0.68
C GLU A 80 0.76 -17.02 0.73
N LYS A 81 -0.33 -16.43 1.17
CA LYS A 81 -0.46 -15.89 2.53
C LYS A 81 -0.31 -16.96 3.59
N ARG A 82 -0.89 -18.14 3.39
CA ARG A 82 -0.74 -19.28 4.30
C ARG A 82 0.69 -19.81 4.32
N SER A 83 1.35 -19.84 3.18
CA SER A 83 2.75 -20.24 3.10
C SER A 83 3.66 -19.26 3.85
N ILE A 84 3.47 -17.95 3.64
CA ILE A 84 4.18 -16.90 4.36
C ILE A 84 3.89 -16.98 5.86
N ALA A 85 2.63 -17.16 6.24
CA ALA A 85 2.18 -17.26 7.62
C ALA A 85 2.84 -18.45 8.35
N ALA A 86 2.89 -19.61 7.71
CA ALA A 86 3.53 -20.81 8.27
C ALA A 86 5.04 -20.61 8.48
N ALA A 87 5.72 -20.02 7.50
CA ALA A 87 7.14 -19.72 7.60
C ALA A 87 7.42 -18.69 8.71
N ALA A 88 6.62 -17.63 8.81
CA ALA A 88 6.77 -16.62 9.84
C ALA A 88 6.45 -17.15 11.24
N ALA A 89 5.41 -17.98 11.40
CA ALA A 89 5.06 -18.61 12.68
C ALA A 89 6.19 -19.50 13.23
N ALA A 90 6.92 -20.17 12.35
CA ALA A 90 8.05 -21.03 12.72
C ALA A 90 9.26 -20.24 13.27
N LEU A 91 9.34 -18.94 13.02
CA LEU A 91 10.41 -18.08 13.53
C LEU A 91 10.16 -17.56 14.95
N ILE A 92 8.92 -17.67 15.45
CA ILE A 92 8.52 -17.08 16.73
C ILE A 92 8.86 -18.02 17.89
N ALA A 93 9.65 -17.52 18.84
CA ALA A 93 10.01 -18.20 20.08
C ALA A 93 9.08 -17.80 21.26
N ALA A 94 9.08 -18.58 22.32
CA ALA A 94 8.20 -18.42 23.48
C ALA A 94 8.35 -17.06 24.20
N GLU A 95 9.55 -16.52 24.23
CA GLU A 95 9.89 -15.29 24.96
C GLU A 95 9.88 -14.04 24.07
N ASP A 96 9.47 -14.17 22.80
CA ASP A 96 9.48 -13.06 21.87
C ASP A 96 8.41 -12.02 22.18
N PHE A 97 8.72 -10.76 21.87
CA PHE A 97 7.76 -9.67 21.72
C PHE A 97 7.58 -9.42 20.23
N VAL A 98 6.38 -9.70 19.73
CA VAL A 98 6.08 -9.67 18.30
C VAL A 98 5.06 -8.59 18.02
N PHE A 99 5.45 -7.59 17.19
CA PHE A 99 4.50 -6.62 16.66
C PHE A 99 3.90 -7.18 15.36
N ILE A 100 2.57 -7.23 15.30
CA ILE A 100 1.80 -7.66 14.13
C ILE A 100 0.92 -6.51 13.66
N ASP A 101 1.23 -5.95 12.49
CA ASP A 101 0.40 -4.91 11.88
C ASP A 101 -0.90 -5.49 11.29
N ALA A 102 -1.96 -4.66 11.24
CA ALA A 102 -3.25 -5.06 10.69
C ALA A 102 -3.15 -5.33 9.18
N GLY A 103 -3.51 -6.54 8.76
CA GLY A 103 -3.49 -6.94 7.36
C GLY A 103 -3.98 -8.37 7.15
N THR A 104 -4.38 -8.72 5.94
CA THR A 104 -4.91 -10.06 5.66
C THR A 104 -3.84 -11.15 5.70
N THR A 105 -2.60 -10.85 5.32
CA THR A 105 -1.46 -11.78 5.42
C THR A 105 -1.08 -12.02 6.87
N THR A 106 -1.03 -10.96 7.67
CA THR A 106 -0.72 -11.06 9.10
C THR A 106 -1.86 -11.70 9.90
N LEU A 107 -3.11 -11.60 9.43
CA LEU A 107 -4.21 -12.34 10.02
C LEU A 107 -4.05 -13.86 9.78
N GLU A 108 -3.58 -14.28 8.60
CA GLU A 108 -3.22 -15.69 8.36
C GLU A 108 -2.07 -16.14 9.28
N LEU A 109 -1.07 -15.27 9.56
CA LEU A 109 -0.04 -15.56 10.55
C LEU A 109 -0.68 -15.86 11.93
N VAL A 110 -1.59 -15.00 12.41
CA VAL A 110 -2.26 -15.23 13.70
C VAL A 110 -3.05 -16.55 13.69
N ARG A 111 -3.69 -16.90 12.56
CA ARG A 111 -4.38 -18.20 12.40
C ARG A 111 -3.42 -19.38 12.48
N ALA A 112 -2.22 -19.24 11.90
CA ALA A 112 -1.20 -20.30 11.85
C ALA A 112 -0.43 -20.51 13.16
N LEU A 113 -0.50 -19.58 14.12
CA LEU A 113 0.22 -19.70 15.39
C LEU A 113 -0.19 -20.95 16.17
N THR A 114 0.80 -21.74 16.57
CA THR A 114 0.64 -22.97 17.36
C THR A 114 1.84 -23.19 18.29
N GLY A 115 1.73 -24.12 19.24
CA GLY A 115 2.84 -24.57 20.05
C GLY A 115 3.54 -23.46 20.84
N VAL A 116 4.85 -23.33 20.65
CA VAL A 116 5.69 -22.36 21.39
C VAL A 116 5.36 -20.92 21.05
N ALA A 117 4.93 -20.63 19.82
CA ALA A 117 4.55 -19.30 19.41
C ALA A 117 3.36 -18.74 20.19
N LEU A 118 2.48 -19.58 20.74
CA LEU A 118 1.37 -19.12 21.58
C LEU A 118 1.82 -18.54 22.93
N LYS A 119 3.08 -18.79 23.33
CA LYS A 119 3.65 -18.28 24.59
C LYS A 119 4.29 -16.90 24.44
N ALA A 120 4.54 -16.45 23.21
CA ALA A 120 5.08 -15.13 22.92
C ALA A 120 4.09 -14.03 23.36
N THR A 121 4.60 -12.82 23.49
CA THR A 121 3.80 -11.62 23.77
C THR A 121 3.59 -10.85 22.47
N TYR A 122 2.36 -10.53 22.17
CA TYR A 122 1.96 -9.87 20.93
C TYR A 122 1.52 -8.42 21.14
N VAL A 123 1.83 -7.57 20.19
CA VAL A 123 1.31 -6.20 20.09
C VAL A 123 0.73 -6.05 18.69
N THR A 124 -0.48 -5.56 18.57
CA THR A 124 -1.13 -5.35 17.26
C THR A 124 -2.05 -4.14 17.28
N ASN A 125 -2.12 -3.41 16.16
CA ASN A 125 -3.10 -2.35 15.91
C ASN A 125 -4.40 -2.90 15.29
N GLY A 126 -4.45 -4.18 14.95
CA GLY A 126 -5.61 -4.83 14.33
C GLY A 126 -6.58 -5.42 15.35
N VAL A 127 -7.83 -4.93 15.39
CA VAL A 127 -8.87 -5.43 16.32
C VAL A 127 -9.14 -6.92 16.09
N ALA A 128 -9.26 -7.35 14.83
CA ALA A 128 -9.49 -8.76 14.49
C ALA A 128 -8.31 -9.65 14.93
N HIS A 129 -7.07 -9.17 14.76
CA HIS A 129 -5.85 -9.83 15.19
C HIS A 129 -5.82 -10.00 16.71
N ALA A 130 -6.06 -8.91 17.46
CA ALA A 130 -6.08 -8.92 18.91
C ALA A 130 -7.12 -9.90 19.46
N ARG A 131 -8.32 -9.88 18.88
CA ARG A 131 -9.41 -10.81 19.25
C ARG A 131 -9.00 -12.26 19.06
N LEU A 132 -8.42 -12.59 17.90
CA LEU A 132 -8.01 -13.96 17.57
C LEU A 132 -6.84 -14.43 18.44
N LEU A 133 -5.85 -13.57 18.70
CA LEU A 133 -4.73 -13.84 19.61
C LEU A 133 -5.24 -14.13 21.04
N ALA A 134 -6.16 -13.30 21.53
CA ALA A 134 -6.76 -13.52 22.85
C ALA A 134 -7.55 -14.84 22.92
N GLN A 135 -8.30 -15.20 21.88
CA GLN A 135 -9.00 -16.48 21.78
C GLN A 135 -8.06 -17.68 21.79
N LYS A 136 -6.85 -17.52 21.25
CA LYS A 136 -5.77 -18.54 21.29
C LYS A 136 -5.03 -18.59 22.65
N GLY A 137 -5.37 -17.72 23.59
CA GLY A 137 -4.75 -17.64 24.91
C GLY A 137 -3.41 -16.90 24.93
N CYS A 138 -3.08 -16.18 23.87
CA CYS A 138 -1.86 -15.37 23.80
C CYS A 138 -1.99 -14.11 24.67
N ARG A 139 -0.85 -13.66 25.24
CA ARG A 139 -0.75 -12.32 25.82
C ARG A 139 -0.69 -11.31 24.68
N VAL A 140 -1.69 -10.40 24.61
CA VAL A 140 -1.80 -9.42 23.54
C VAL A 140 -2.06 -8.03 24.08
N TYR A 141 -1.35 -7.04 23.52
CA TYR A 141 -1.56 -5.62 23.75
C TYR A 141 -2.13 -5.00 22.48
N LEU A 142 -3.22 -4.25 22.63
CA LEU A 142 -3.86 -3.49 21.55
C LEU A 142 -3.66 -2.01 21.82
N PRO A 143 -2.69 -1.33 21.14
CA PRO A 143 -2.59 0.12 21.19
C PRO A 143 -3.88 0.75 20.68
N GLY A 144 -4.36 1.76 21.36
CA GLY A 144 -5.57 2.48 20.98
C GLY A 144 -5.40 3.28 19.69
N GLY A 145 -6.51 3.83 19.17
CA GLY A 145 -6.54 4.64 17.98
C GLY A 145 -7.97 4.97 17.56
N LEU A 146 -8.10 5.71 16.46
CA LEU A 146 -9.39 6.04 15.85
C LEU A 146 -9.81 4.93 14.90
N LEU A 147 -10.97 4.32 15.15
CA LEU A 147 -11.64 3.46 14.18
C LEU A 147 -12.35 4.34 13.15
N ARG A 148 -11.98 4.18 11.88
CA ARG A 148 -12.65 4.87 10.79
C ARG A 148 -13.90 4.09 10.39
N PRO A 149 -15.04 4.77 10.12
CA PRO A 149 -16.17 4.13 9.47
C PRO A 149 -15.77 3.64 8.08
N GLN A 150 -16.31 2.49 7.69
CA GLN A 150 -16.18 1.94 6.33
C GLN A 150 -17.12 2.66 5.37
#